data_72dcca6eee3eff9cf5d02a0292c14ad1
#
_entry.id   72dcca6eee3eff9cf5d02a0292c14ad1
#
_cell.length_a   1.000
_cell.length_b   1.000
_cell.length_c   1.000
_cell.angle_alpha   90.00
_cell.angle_beta   90.00
_cell.angle_gamma   90.00
#
_symmetry.space_group_name_H-M   'P 1'
#
loop_
_entity.id
_entity.type
_entity.pdbx_description
1 polymer ?
#
loop_
_entity_poly.entity_id
_entity_poly.type
_entity_poly.pdbx_seq_one_letter_code
_entity_poly.pdbx_strand_id
1 'polypeptide(L)'
;SGKVRNNMEFVVFTGVLLFIFLFMIVQELMQAKKEEKIFRNSLLENYGKEPPKEYSLERFARLGSYLERHKEEKQLDDITWNDLGMDEVFCRIDRTLSAAGEEYLYFTLRNIFCGKETLEHLEEVTGWFLEQDDTRIRVQLLLKKLGHLGKYSLYDYLDNLDYLGERNNRKILLGNILYLLFASLLFVQPAVGILGIVVCMLGHILTYFREKKVIEPYITSFAYVLRMIDVCEELGRQKIPVYKKELEDLNEALKSLRELKRGSFWVMA
;
A
#
# COMPACT_ATOMS: atom_id res chain seq x y z
N SER A 1 50.84 2.42 20.34
CA SER A 1 50.47 1.12 19.73
C SER A 1 48.97 0.78 19.90
N GLY A 2 48.38 0.99 21.09
CA GLY A 2 46.98 0.61 21.37
C GLY A 2 45.92 1.41 20.55
N LYS A 3 46.13 2.71 20.35
CA LYS A 3 45.18 3.60 19.66
C LYS A 3 45.05 3.31 18.15
N VAL A 4 46.13 2.87 17.51
CA VAL A 4 46.14 2.48 16.09
C VAL A 4 45.43 1.14 15.90
N ARG A 5 45.57 0.20 16.84
CA ARG A 5 44.87 -1.11 16.79
C ARG A 5 43.37 -0.95 16.96
N ASN A 6 42.91 -0.14 17.91
CA ASN A 6 41.47 0.13 18.08
C ASN A 6 40.85 0.81 16.85
N ASN A 7 41.55 1.72 16.19
CA ASN A 7 41.06 2.35 14.97
C ASN A 7 40.96 1.32 13.81
N MET A 8 41.91 0.40 13.72
CA MET A 8 41.89 -0.65 12.68
C MET A 8 40.76 -1.66 12.91
N GLU A 9 40.53 -2.06 14.17
CA GLU A 9 39.39 -2.95 14.53
C GLU A 9 38.07 -2.26 14.25
N PHE A 10 37.91 -0.97 14.53
CA PHE A 10 36.69 -0.19 14.20
C PHE A 10 36.47 -0.07 12.69
N VAL A 11 37.52 0.17 11.89
CA VAL A 11 37.43 0.26 10.44
C VAL A 11 37.01 -1.10 9.84
N VAL A 12 37.59 -2.21 10.32
CA VAL A 12 37.25 -3.56 9.88
C VAL A 12 35.82 -3.87 10.25
N PHE A 13 35.36 -3.58 11.46
CA PHE A 13 33.99 -3.80 11.92
C PHE A 13 32.99 -3.01 11.09
N THR A 14 33.26 -1.73 10.84
CA THR A 14 32.40 -0.87 9.98
C THR A 14 32.37 -1.39 8.54
N GLY A 15 33.50 -1.84 8.02
CA GLY A 15 33.60 -2.44 6.68
C GLY A 15 32.75 -3.73 6.55
N VAL A 16 32.77 -4.59 7.56
CA VAL A 16 31.96 -5.81 7.61
C VAL A 16 30.46 -5.48 7.67
N LEU A 17 30.07 -4.51 8.50
CA LEU A 17 28.66 -4.08 8.56
C LEU A 17 28.17 -3.51 7.22
N LEU A 18 28.98 -2.69 6.57
CA LEU A 18 28.68 -2.13 5.26
C LEU A 18 28.55 -3.22 4.19
N PHE A 19 29.44 -4.22 4.23
CA PHE A 19 29.38 -5.37 3.33
C PHE A 19 28.11 -6.20 3.54
N ILE A 20 27.74 -6.49 4.79
CA ILE A 20 26.49 -7.21 5.12
C ILE A 20 25.29 -6.41 4.63
N PHE A 21 25.25 -5.09 4.85
CA PHE A 21 24.17 -4.23 4.40
C PHE A 21 24.04 -4.21 2.88
N LEU A 22 25.15 -4.05 2.15
CA LEU A 22 25.18 -4.14 0.69
C LEU A 22 24.74 -5.51 0.18
N PHE A 23 25.19 -6.57 0.83
CA PHE A 23 24.80 -7.94 0.48
C PHE A 23 23.29 -8.14 0.66
N MET A 24 22.69 -7.65 1.74
CA MET A 24 21.23 -7.70 1.94
C MET A 24 20.47 -6.95 0.85
N ILE A 25 20.92 -5.74 0.47
CA ILE A 25 20.29 -4.98 -0.62
C ILE A 25 20.36 -5.75 -1.94
N VAL A 26 21.51 -6.33 -2.27
CA VAL A 26 21.67 -7.11 -3.51
C VAL A 26 20.75 -8.34 -3.50
N GLN A 27 20.64 -9.03 -2.36
CA GLN A 27 19.74 -10.18 -2.21
C GLN A 27 18.27 -9.77 -2.41
N GLU A 28 17.82 -8.67 -1.81
CA GLU A 28 16.45 -8.15 -2.00
C GLU A 28 16.18 -7.80 -3.46
N LEU A 29 17.10 -7.11 -4.13
CA LEU A 29 16.97 -6.75 -5.55
C LEU A 29 16.90 -8.00 -6.46
N MET A 30 17.70 -9.02 -6.15
CA MET A 30 17.67 -10.29 -6.91
C MET A 30 16.35 -11.04 -6.67
N GLN A 31 15.87 -11.04 -5.44
CA GLN A 31 14.61 -11.69 -5.09
C GLN A 31 13.42 -10.98 -5.74
N ALA A 32 13.37 -9.65 -5.70
CA ALA A 32 12.34 -8.85 -6.36
C ALA A 32 12.28 -9.13 -7.89
N LYS A 33 13.43 -9.19 -8.56
CA LYS A 33 13.47 -9.56 -9.99
C LYS A 33 13.01 -10.99 -10.27
N LYS A 34 13.33 -11.93 -9.38
CA LYS A 34 12.89 -13.32 -9.51
C LYS A 34 11.37 -13.43 -9.33
N GLU A 35 10.81 -12.74 -8.34
CA GLU A 35 9.37 -12.68 -8.09
C GLU A 35 8.62 -12.04 -9.26
N GLU A 36 9.14 -10.95 -9.81
CA GLU A 36 8.56 -10.31 -11.00
C GLU A 36 8.55 -11.27 -12.19
N LYS A 37 9.63 -12.01 -12.42
CA LYS A 37 9.71 -13.01 -13.49
C LYS A 37 8.72 -14.16 -13.31
N ILE A 38 8.61 -14.70 -12.07
CA ILE A 38 7.65 -15.76 -11.75
C ILE A 38 6.23 -15.25 -11.98
N PHE A 39 5.92 -14.04 -11.53
CA PHE A 39 4.60 -13.46 -11.70
C PHE A 39 4.29 -13.18 -13.17
N ARG A 40 5.24 -12.66 -13.94
CA ARG A 40 5.09 -12.50 -15.40
C ARG A 40 4.72 -13.82 -16.09
N ASN A 41 5.40 -14.90 -15.74
CA ASN A 41 5.11 -16.22 -16.29
C ASN A 41 3.71 -16.69 -15.87
N SER A 42 3.31 -16.48 -14.62
CA SER A 42 1.97 -16.82 -14.16
C SER A 42 0.86 -16.05 -14.86
N LEU A 43 1.11 -14.80 -15.24
CA LEU A 43 0.16 -14.01 -16.05
C LEU A 43 -0.06 -14.60 -17.45
N LEU A 44 0.99 -15.14 -18.05
CA LEU A 44 0.91 -15.81 -19.34
C LEU A 44 0.20 -17.16 -19.23
N GLU A 45 0.61 -17.99 -18.29
CA GLU A 45 0.10 -19.35 -18.11
C GLU A 45 -1.36 -19.39 -17.65
N ASN A 46 -1.80 -18.42 -16.85
CA ASN A 46 -3.15 -18.34 -16.30
C ASN A 46 -4.08 -17.42 -17.07
N TYR A 47 -3.65 -16.94 -18.23
CA TYR A 47 -4.52 -16.12 -19.07
C TYR A 47 -5.74 -16.93 -19.55
N GLY A 48 -6.94 -16.38 -19.38
CA GLY A 48 -8.20 -17.04 -19.72
C GLY A 48 -8.69 -18.11 -18.72
N LYS A 49 -7.92 -18.43 -17.66
CA LYS A 49 -8.36 -19.39 -16.61
C LYS A 49 -9.10 -18.67 -15.49
N GLU A 50 -9.87 -19.41 -14.71
CA GLU A 50 -10.54 -18.85 -13.53
C GLU A 50 -9.52 -18.32 -12.51
N PRO A 51 -9.78 -17.16 -11.85
CA PRO A 51 -8.86 -16.61 -10.85
C PRO A 51 -8.85 -17.49 -9.59
N PRO A 52 -7.68 -17.81 -9.04
CA PRO A 52 -7.56 -18.57 -7.79
C PRO A 52 -7.74 -17.66 -6.57
N LYS A 53 -8.77 -16.82 -6.55
CA LYS A 53 -9.00 -15.89 -5.42
C LYS A 53 -10.09 -16.43 -4.52
N GLU A 54 -9.79 -16.49 -3.23
CA GLU A 54 -10.78 -16.73 -2.18
C GLU A 54 -11.27 -15.38 -1.64
N TYR A 55 -12.58 -15.28 -1.44
CA TYR A 55 -13.24 -14.09 -0.92
C TYR A 55 -13.74 -14.33 0.50
N SER A 56 -13.39 -13.42 1.41
CA SER A 56 -13.95 -13.37 2.75
C SER A 56 -15.05 -12.31 2.83
N LEU A 57 -15.96 -12.45 3.79
CA LEU A 57 -16.99 -11.43 4.06
C LEU A 57 -16.38 -10.05 4.33
N GLU A 58 -15.22 -10.00 4.99
CA GLU A 58 -14.50 -8.75 5.26
C GLU A 58 -14.03 -8.06 3.97
N ARG A 59 -13.69 -8.83 2.95
CA ARG A 59 -13.26 -8.29 1.66
C ARG A 59 -14.43 -7.67 0.91
N PHE A 60 -15.60 -8.32 0.89
CA PHE A 60 -16.80 -7.75 0.29
C PHE A 60 -17.26 -6.46 0.97
N ALA A 61 -17.21 -6.38 2.30
CA ALA A 61 -17.54 -5.16 3.03
C ALA A 61 -16.71 -3.95 2.58
N ARG A 62 -15.43 -4.15 2.22
CA ARG A 62 -14.56 -3.09 1.71
C ARG A 62 -14.99 -2.60 0.33
N LEU A 63 -15.46 -3.48 -0.55
CA LEU A 63 -15.78 -3.15 -1.95
C LEU A 63 -16.90 -2.12 -2.09
N GLY A 64 -17.77 -2.00 -1.09
CA GLY A 64 -18.88 -1.06 -1.08
C GLY A 64 -18.47 0.41 -0.94
N SER A 65 -17.30 0.70 -0.39
CA SER A 65 -16.90 2.09 -0.05
C SER A 65 -16.80 3.03 -1.24
N TYR A 66 -16.26 2.55 -2.36
CA TYR A 66 -16.23 3.32 -3.61
C TYR A 66 -17.65 3.51 -4.19
N LEU A 67 -18.46 2.45 -4.21
CA LEU A 67 -19.84 2.47 -4.69
C LEU A 67 -20.69 3.49 -3.92
N GLU A 68 -20.60 3.51 -2.59
CA GLU A 68 -21.37 4.42 -1.75
C GLU A 68 -21.08 5.89 -2.03
N ARG A 69 -19.84 6.22 -2.39
CA ARG A 69 -19.42 7.59 -2.72
C ARG A 69 -19.80 8.04 -4.12
N HIS A 70 -20.00 7.09 -5.03
CA HIS A 70 -20.32 7.33 -6.43
C HIS A 70 -21.69 6.74 -6.78
N LYS A 71 -22.66 6.90 -5.85
CA LYS A 71 -24.04 6.42 -6.10
C LYS A 71 -24.65 7.10 -7.30
N GLU A 72 -25.16 6.29 -8.22
CA GLU A 72 -25.93 6.73 -9.39
C GLU A 72 -27.37 6.23 -9.26
N GLU A 73 -28.32 6.94 -9.92
CA GLU A 73 -29.75 6.59 -9.84
C GLU A 73 -30.10 5.22 -10.43
N LYS A 74 -29.25 4.68 -11.31
CA LYS A 74 -29.50 3.46 -12.07
C LYS A 74 -28.51 2.33 -11.70
N GLN A 75 -28.25 2.15 -10.43
CA GLN A 75 -27.42 1.05 -9.95
C GLN A 75 -28.27 -0.13 -9.48
N LEU A 76 -27.70 -1.34 -9.58
CA LEU A 76 -28.30 -2.54 -8.98
C LEU A 76 -28.36 -2.37 -7.46
N ASP A 77 -29.55 -2.53 -6.91
CA ASP A 77 -29.74 -2.60 -5.45
C ASP A 77 -29.25 -3.96 -4.90
N ASP A 78 -29.16 -4.05 -3.58
CA ASP A 78 -28.65 -5.24 -2.92
C ASP A 78 -29.56 -6.47 -3.09
N ILE A 79 -30.87 -6.25 -3.22
CA ILE A 79 -31.83 -7.35 -3.43
C ILE A 79 -31.60 -7.95 -4.80
N THR A 80 -31.60 -7.13 -5.85
CA THR A 80 -31.35 -7.57 -7.22
C THR A 80 -29.97 -8.19 -7.39
N TRP A 81 -28.95 -7.63 -6.74
CA TRP A 81 -27.60 -8.19 -6.74
C TRP A 81 -27.56 -9.61 -6.17
N ASN A 82 -28.21 -9.83 -5.03
CA ASN A 82 -28.27 -11.14 -4.39
C ASN A 82 -29.10 -12.14 -5.18
N ASP A 83 -30.25 -11.72 -5.72
CA ASP A 83 -31.11 -12.56 -6.52
C ASP A 83 -30.44 -13.07 -7.80
N LEU A 84 -29.56 -12.25 -8.38
CA LEU A 84 -28.76 -12.61 -9.56
C LEU A 84 -27.49 -13.42 -9.22
N GLY A 85 -27.16 -13.64 -7.95
CA GLY A 85 -25.93 -14.33 -7.52
C GLY A 85 -24.67 -13.60 -7.96
N MET A 86 -24.69 -12.26 -7.99
CA MET A 86 -23.61 -11.44 -8.53
C MET A 86 -22.29 -11.53 -7.75
N ASP A 87 -22.31 -11.95 -6.49
CA ASP A 87 -21.08 -12.23 -5.72
C ASP A 87 -20.27 -13.35 -6.39
N GLU A 88 -20.93 -14.42 -6.85
CA GLU A 88 -20.26 -15.51 -7.56
C GLU A 88 -19.72 -15.05 -8.92
N VAL A 89 -20.48 -14.22 -9.64
CA VAL A 89 -20.05 -13.64 -10.91
C VAL A 89 -18.81 -12.77 -10.68
N PHE A 90 -18.85 -11.88 -9.69
CA PHE A 90 -17.72 -11.05 -9.32
C PHE A 90 -16.47 -11.90 -9.03
N CYS A 91 -16.60 -12.92 -8.18
CA CYS A 91 -15.48 -13.81 -7.82
C CYS A 91 -14.86 -14.51 -9.04
N ARG A 92 -15.68 -14.87 -10.03
CA ARG A 92 -15.20 -15.54 -11.25
C ARG A 92 -14.46 -14.63 -12.21
N ILE A 93 -14.85 -13.36 -12.30
CA ILE A 93 -14.25 -12.42 -13.25
C ILE A 93 -13.15 -11.55 -12.64
N ASP A 94 -13.09 -11.43 -11.32
CA ASP A 94 -12.11 -10.57 -10.67
C ASP A 94 -10.68 -11.07 -10.86
N ARG A 95 -9.98 -10.39 -11.76
CA ARG A 95 -8.53 -10.53 -11.99
C ARG A 95 -7.77 -9.26 -11.64
N THR A 96 -8.40 -8.37 -10.91
CA THR A 96 -7.76 -7.12 -10.49
C THR A 96 -6.53 -7.39 -9.61
N LEU A 97 -5.54 -6.54 -9.74
CA LEU A 97 -4.25 -6.64 -9.07
C LEU A 97 -4.06 -5.55 -8.02
N SER A 98 -5.08 -4.72 -7.81
CA SER A 98 -5.04 -3.61 -6.87
C SER A 98 -6.39 -3.42 -6.18
N ALA A 99 -6.36 -2.84 -4.96
CA ALA A 99 -7.58 -2.52 -4.23
C ALA A 99 -8.48 -1.56 -5.01
N ALA A 100 -7.92 -0.51 -5.61
CA ALA A 100 -8.68 0.44 -6.43
C ALA A 100 -9.33 -0.24 -7.65
N GLY A 101 -8.62 -1.16 -8.31
CA GLY A 101 -9.18 -1.92 -9.44
C GLY A 101 -10.32 -2.84 -9.01
N GLU A 102 -10.22 -3.46 -7.83
CA GLU A 102 -11.23 -4.33 -7.28
C GLU A 102 -12.52 -3.58 -6.91
N GLU A 103 -12.39 -2.45 -6.23
CA GLU A 103 -13.52 -1.58 -5.89
C GLU A 103 -14.18 -1.00 -7.15
N TYR A 104 -13.39 -0.63 -8.15
CA TYR A 104 -13.92 -0.12 -9.43
C TYR A 104 -14.61 -1.22 -10.25
N LEU A 105 -14.10 -2.45 -10.25
CA LEU A 105 -14.79 -3.58 -10.89
C LEU A 105 -16.14 -3.85 -10.24
N TYR A 106 -16.20 -3.84 -8.90
CA TYR A 106 -17.45 -4.00 -8.16
C TYR A 106 -18.44 -2.89 -8.50
N PHE A 107 -18.00 -1.63 -8.54
CA PHE A 107 -18.80 -0.49 -8.98
C PHE A 107 -19.33 -0.67 -10.41
N THR A 108 -18.46 -1.10 -11.34
CA THR A 108 -18.83 -1.29 -12.74
C THR A 108 -19.92 -2.36 -12.91
N LEU A 109 -19.83 -3.44 -12.15
CA LEU A 109 -20.86 -4.51 -12.17
C LEU A 109 -22.18 -4.08 -11.55
N ARG A 110 -22.15 -3.17 -10.60
CA ARG A 110 -23.35 -2.54 -10.05
C ARG A 110 -23.99 -1.56 -11.04
N ASN A 111 -23.21 -0.99 -11.94
CA ASN A 111 -23.65 0.02 -12.90
C ASN A 111 -23.90 -0.59 -14.28
N ILE A 112 -24.94 -1.43 -14.38
CA ILE A 112 -25.29 -2.20 -15.59
C ILE A 112 -25.95 -1.35 -16.70
N PHE A 113 -26.38 -0.13 -16.38
CA PHE A 113 -27.07 0.74 -17.35
C PHE A 113 -26.08 1.62 -18.11
N CYS A 114 -24.99 1.02 -18.60
CA CYS A 114 -24.05 1.72 -19.45
C CYS A 114 -24.62 1.92 -20.85
N GLY A 115 -24.35 3.09 -21.45
CA GLY A 115 -24.75 3.37 -22.82
C GLY A 115 -24.03 2.50 -23.84
N LYS A 116 -24.55 2.43 -25.05
CA LYS A 116 -23.95 1.67 -26.16
C LYS A 116 -22.49 2.09 -26.42
N GLU A 117 -22.20 3.38 -26.33
CA GLU A 117 -20.83 3.92 -26.51
C GLU A 117 -19.84 3.36 -25.49
N THR A 118 -20.25 3.19 -24.24
CA THR A 118 -19.40 2.59 -23.17
C THR A 118 -19.10 1.12 -23.46
N LEU A 119 -20.08 0.38 -23.96
CA LEU A 119 -19.88 -1.03 -24.33
C LEU A 119 -18.98 -1.18 -25.55
N GLU A 120 -19.17 -0.34 -26.58
CA GLU A 120 -18.31 -0.32 -27.77
C GLU A 120 -16.85 0.04 -27.41
N HIS A 121 -16.65 1.02 -26.51
CA HIS A 121 -15.32 1.33 -26.02
C HIS A 121 -14.70 0.17 -25.21
N LEU A 122 -15.47 -0.48 -24.36
CA LEU A 122 -14.98 -1.64 -23.60
C LEU A 122 -14.57 -2.79 -24.53
N GLU A 123 -15.34 -3.03 -25.60
CA GLU A 123 -15.01 -4.04 -26.62
C GLU A 123 -13.72 -3.67 -27.38
N GLU A 124 -13.55 -2.41 -27.78
CA GLU A 124 -12.34 -1.90 -28.40
C GLU A 124 -11.12 -2.09 -27.51
N VAL A 125 -11.21 -1.69 -26.24
CA VAL A 125 -10.12 -1.84 -25.25
C VAL A 125 -9.77 -3.30 -25.05
N THR A 126 -10.78 -4.14 -24.89
CA THR A 126 -10.57 -5.58 -24.66
C THR A 126 -9.90 -6.20 -25.89
N GLY A 127 -10.39 -5.89 -27.10
CA GLY A 127 -9.80 -6.37 -28.37
C GLY A 127 -8.34 -5.92 -28.52
N TRP A 128 -8.04 -4.68 -28.21
CA TRP A 128 -6.69 -4.17 -28.29
C TRP A 128 -5.72 -4.89 -27.34
N PHE A 129 -6.12 -5.11 -26.07
CA PHE A 129 -5.28 -5.83 -25.11
C PHE A 129 -5.14 -7.33 -25.40
N LEU A 130 -6.09 -7.93 -26.13
CA LEU A 130 -5.97 -9.31 -26.61
C LEU A 130 -4.78 -9.47 -27.59
N GLU A 131 -4.52 -8.46 -28.40
CA GLU A 131 -3.46 -8.47 -29.40
C GLU A 131 -2.12 -7.96 -28.86
N GLN A 132 -2.12 -7.27 -27.71
CA GLN A 132 -0.94 -6.56 -27.17
C GLN A 132 -0.44 -7.18 -25.86
N ASP A 133 0.00 -8.45 -25.91
CA ASP A 133 0.44 -9.22 -24.74
C ASP A 133 1.51 -8.50 -23.89
N ASP A 134 2.55 -7.96 -24.56
CA ASP A 134 3.65 -7.30 -23.85
C ASP A 134 3.20 -6.03 -23.11
N THR A 135 2.27 -5.28 -23.71
CA THR A 135 1.74 -4.06 -23.07
C THR A 135 0.77 -4.43 -21.96
N ARG A 136 -0.09 -5.44 -22.18
CA ARG A 136 -0.99 -5.98 -21.16
C ARG A 136 -0.21 -6.41 -19.92
N ILE A 137 0.83 -7.23 -20.09
CA ILE A 137 1.65 -7.73 -18.99
C ILE A 137 2.34 -6.56 -18.26
N ARG A 138 2.85 -5.58 -18.99
CA ARG A 138 3.49 -4.39 -18.42
C ARG A 138 2.53 -3.62 -17.52
N VAL A 139 1.32 -3.35 -18.01
CA VAL A 139 0.26 -2.69 -17.22
C VAL A 139 -0.12 -3.54 -16.01
N GLN A 140 -0.28 -4.85 -16.16
CA GLN A 140 -0.57 -5.74 -15.04
C GLN A 140 0.53 -5.75 -13.97
N LEU A 141 1.80 -5.72 -14.36
CA LEU A 141 2.93 -5.60 -13.43
C LEU A 141 2.91 -4.27 -12.66
N LEU A 142 2.56 -3.16 -13.34
CA LEU A 142 2.41 -1.86 -12.68
C LEU A 142 1.26 -1.88 -11.67
N LEU A 143 0.10 -2.41 -12.05
CA LEU A 143 -1.05 -2.53 -11.14
C LEU A 143 -0.75 -3.46 -9.95
N LYS A 144 0.05 -4.51 -10.16
CA LYS A 144 0.51 -5.36 -9.05
C LYS A 144 1.39 -4.61 -8.06
N LYS A 145 2.24 -3.68 -8.51
CA LYS A 145 3.03 -2.83 -7.60
C LYS A 145 2.14 -2.00 -6.67
N LEU A 146 0.97 -1.57 -7.16
CA LEU A 146 -0.02 -0.90 -6.34
C LEU A 146 -0.56 -1.84 -5.26
N GLY A 147 -0.95 -3.06 -5.63
CA GLY A 147 -1.37 -4.12 -4.73
C GLY A 147 -2.69 -3.84 -4.01
N HIS A 148 -2.94 -4.60 -2.97
CA HIS A 148 -4.15 -4.47 -2.16
C HIS A 148 -3.86 -3.74 -0.85
N LEU A 149 -4.82 -2.95 -0.37
CA LEU A 149 -4.88 -2.46 1.00
C LEU A 149 -5.33 -3.60 1.93
N GLY A 150 -5.14 -3.40 3.24
CA GLY A 150 -5.59 -4.34 4.25
C GLY A 150 -7.12 -4.49 4.33
N LYS A 151 -7.66 -4.48 5.54
CA LYS A 151 -9.06 -4.75 5.84
C LYS A 151 -10.04 -3.67 5.34
N TYR A 152 -9.61 -2.41 5.28
CA TYR A 152 -10.47 -1.25 4.99
C TYR A 152 -10.14 -0.64 3.62
N SER A 153 -11.10 0.05 3.02
CA SER A 153 -10.89 0.85 1.82
C SER A 153 -10.00 2.07 2.12
N LEU A 154 -9.35 2.59 1.09
CA LEU A 154 -8.64 3.87 1.20
C LEU A 154 -9.57 5.00 1.68
N TYR A 155 -10.80 5.00 1.21
CA TYR A 155 -11.80 6.00 1.58
C TYR A 155 -12.15 5.95 3.07
N ASP A 156 -12.24 4.77 3.66
CA ASP A 156 -12.52 4.61 5.09
C ASP A 156 -11.44 5.30 5.94
N TYR A 157 -10.18 5.24 5.52
CA TYR A 157 -9.10 5.92 6.23
C TYR A 157 -9.10 7.42 5.99
N LEU A 158 -9.42 7.89 4.78
CA LEU A 158 -9.49 9.32 4.47
C LEU A 158 -10.62 10.00 5.23
N ASP A 159 -11.77 9.35 5.36
CA ASP A 159 -12.92 9.88 6.09
C ASP A 159 -12.70 9.93 7.61
N ASN A 160 -11.90 9.02 8.10
CA ASN A 160 -11.66 8.85 9.52
C ASN A 160 -10.32 9.45 9.99
N LEU A 161 -9.70 10.32 9.19
CA LEU A 161 -8.45 11.00 9.58
C LEU A 161 -8.59 11.80 10.88
N ASP A 162 -9.77 12.35 11.16
CA ASP A 162 -10.05 13.12 12.39
C ASP A 162 -9.96 12.26 13.65
N TYR A 163 -10.12 10.92 13.55
CA TYR A 163 -9.92 10.01 14.69
C TYR A 163 -8.47 9.93 15.17
N LEU A 164 -7.51 10.38 14.36
CA LEU A 164 -6.12 10.49 14.83
C LEU A 164 -5.97 11.55 15.92
N GLY A 165 -6.84 12.57 15.95
CA GLY A 165 -6.91 13.64 16.95
C GLY A 165 -5.58 14.37 17.19
N GLU A 166 -5.63 15.40 17.99
CA GLU A 166 -4.40 16.04 18.49
C GLU A 166 -3.69 15.13 19.49
N ARG A 167 -2.47 14.73 19.16
CA ARG A 167 -1.68 13.83 20.02
C ARG A 167 -0.99 14.61 21.11
N ASN A 168 -1.35 14.25 22.35
CA ASN A 168 -0.68 14.83 23.51
C ASN A 168 0.64 14.13 23.83
N ASN A 169 1.74 14.68 23.34
CA ASN A 169 3.08 14.15 23.57
C ASN A 169 3.59 14.28 25.01
N ARG A 170 2.80 14.90 25.93
CA ARG A 170 3.22 15.12 27.34
C ARG A 170 3.56 13.82 28.06
N LYS A 171 2.82 12.73 27.80
CA LYS A 171 3.10 11.42 28.41
C LYS A 171 4.44 10.84 27.98
N ILE A 172 4.77 10.98 26.68
CA ILE A 172 6.05 10.52 26.11
C ILE A 172 7.19 11.38 26.69
N LEU A 173 7.00 12.71 26.73
CA LEU A 173 7.98 13.63 27.31
C LEU A 173 8.26 13.30 28.78
N LEU A 174 7.21 13.06 29.56
CA LEU A 174 7.31 12.69 30.97
C LEU A 174 8.06 11.36 31.17
N GLY A 175 7.79 10.37 30.31
CA GLY A 175 8.53 9.11 30.27
C GLY A 175 10.01 9.29 29.96
N ASN A 176 10.34 10.16 29.00
CA ASN A 176 11.74 10.46 28.65
C ASN A 176 12.48 11.17 29.77
N ILE A 177 11.81 12.12 30.47
CA ILE A 177 12.39 12.80 31.65
C ILE A 177 12.66 11.78 32.76
N LEU A 178 11.71 10.88 33.03
CA LEU A 178 11.85 9.84 34.04
C LEU A 178 13.00 8.86 33.69
N TYR A 179 13.16 8.52 32.40
CA TYR A 179 14.25 7.72 31.92
C TYR A 179 15.62 8.36 32.19
N LEU A 180 15.75 9.66 31.89
CA LEU A 180 16.98 10.43 32.20
C LEU A 180 17.27 10.51 33.69
N LEU A 181 16.25 10.65 34.53
CA LEU A 181 16.36 10.66 35.98
C LEU A 181 16.89 9.32 36.50
N PHE A 182 16.36 8.18 36.06
CA PHE A 182 16.89 6.88 36.46
C PHE A 182 18.30 6.62 35.90
N ALA A 183 18.60 7.12 34.70
CA ALA A 183 19.98 7.05 34.16
C ALA A 183 20.97 7.83 35.03
N SER A 184 20.59 8.99 35.59
CA SER A 184 21.44 9.74 36.54
C SER A 184 21.61 9.01 37.88
N LEU A 185 20.58 8.29 38.32
CA LEU A 185 20.64 7.49 39.56
C LEU A 185 21.61 6.30 39.48
N LEU A 186 22.01 5.87 38.27
CA LEU A 186 23.06 4.85 38.11
C LEU A 186 24.38 5.21 38.77
N PHE A 187 24.70 6.52 38.90
CA PHE A 187 25.93 7.00 39.53
C PHE A 187 25.86 7.06 41.07
N VAL A 188 24.64 7.04 41.63
CA VAL A 188 24.42 7.16 43.09
C VAL A 188 24.00 5.82 43.68
N GLN A 189 22.99 5.18 43.08
CA GLN A 189 22.49 3.86 43.48
C GLN A 189 22.22 3.01 42.25
N PRO A 190 23.19 2.21 41.77
CA PRO A 190 23.11 1.47 40.54
C PRO A 190 21.89 0.51 40.46
N ALA A 191 21.58 -0.17 41.56
CA ALA A 191 20.46 -1.13 41.59
C ALA A 191 19.12 -0.46 41.35
N VAL A 192 18.86 0.70 41.93
CA VAL A 192 17.60 1.47 41.72
C VAL A 192 17.58 2.08 40.33
N GLY A 193 18.73 2.59 39.87
CA GLY A 193 18.84 3.11 38.49
C GLY A 193 18.51 2.07 37.43
N ILE A 194 19.12 0.87 37.53
CA ILE A 194 18.84 -0.24 36.57
C ILE A 194 17.37 -0.65 36.62
N LEU A 195 16.81 -0.86 37.81
CA LEU A 195 15.39 -1.25 37.93
C LEU A 195 14.47 -0.19 37.33
N GLY A 196 14.73 1.10 37.61
CA GLY A 196 13.94 2.20 37.06
C GLY A 196 14.03 2.27 35.52
N ILE A 197 15.21 2.09 34.93
CA ILE A 197 15.39 2.05 33.47
C ILE A 197 14.59 0.89 32.85
N VAL A 198 14.65 -0.31 33.47
CA VAL A 198 13.90 -1.46 32.96
C VAL A 198 12.40 -1.21 32.99
N VAL A 199 11.88 -0.65 34.09
CA VAL A 199 10.43 -0.32 34.22
C VAL A 199 10.03 0.74 33.20
N CYS A 200 10.84 1.79 32.99
CA CYS A 200 10.57 2.80 31.96
C CYS A 200 10.60 2.20 30.56
N MET A 201 11.56 1.32 30.26
CA MET A 201 11.66 0.65 28.98
C MET A 201 10.44 -0.21 28.69
N LEU A 202 9.97 -0.99 29.64
CA LEU A 202 8.72 -1.75 29.52
C LEU A 202 7.51 -0.85 29.29
N GLY A 203 7.42 0.28 30.01
CA GLY A 203 6.38 1.28 29.81
C GLY A 203 6.38 1.89 28.42
N HIS A 204 7.57 2.21 27.87
CA HIS A 204 7.73 2.70 26.50
C HIS A 204 7.34 1.65 25.47
N ILE A 205 7.75 0.38 25.65
CA ILE A 205 7.37 -0.72 24.77
C ILE A 205 5.84 -0.89 24.72
N LEU A 206 5.17 -0.93 25.86
CA LEU A 206 3.71 -1.06 25.93
C LEU A 206 2.99 0.12 25.27
N THR A 207 3.49 1.34 25.51
CA THR A 207 2.95 2.55 24.89
C THR A 207 3.14 2.50 23.38
N TYR A 208 4.35 2.11 22.90
CA TYR A 208 4.65 1.97 21.48
C TYR A 208 3.67 1.01 20.77
N PHE A 209 3.47 -0.19 21.31
CA PHE A 209 2.58 -1.17 20.67
C PHE A 209 1.11 -0.70 20.65
N ARG A 210 0.67 0.02 21.69
CA ARG A 210 -0.68 0.58 21.73
C ARG A 210 -0.86 1.68 20.67
N GLU A 211 0.10 2.59 20.58
CA GLU A 211 0.07 3.70 19.63
C GLU A 211 0.23 3.20 18.19
N LYS A 212 1.12 2.21 17.98
CA LYS A 212 1.33 1.58 16.68
C LYS A 212 0.04 1.02 16.09
N LYS A 213 -0.77 0.30 16.88
CA LYS A 213 -2.04 -0.26 16.41
C LYS A 213 -3.01 0.79 15.87
N VAL A 214 -2.96 2.00 16.41
CA VAL A 214 -3.84 3.11 16.00
C VAL A 214 -3.31 3.81 14.75
N ILE A 215 -1.98 3.99 14.65
CA ILE A 215 -1.36 4.78 13.56
C ILE A 215 -1.05 3.94 12.34
N GLU A 216 -0.66 2.68 12.51
CA GLU A 216 -0.20 1.80 11.43
C GLU A 216 -1.17 1.73 10.24
N PRO A 217 -2.50 1.62 10.42
CA PRO A 217 -3.44 1.63 9.31
C PRO A 217 -3.36 2.91 8.47
N TYR A 218 -3.22 4.07 9.11
CA TYR A 218 -3.14 5.37 8.41
C TYR A 218 -1.81 5.54 7.65
N ILE A 219 -0.70 5.10 8.26
CA ILE A 219 0.61 5.08 7.57
C ILE A 219 0.54 4.16 6.35
N THR A 220 -0.08 2.99 6.49
CA THR A 220 -0.25 2.03 5.39
C THR A 220 -1.08 2.62 4.26
N SER A 221 -2.18 3.31 4.59
CA SER A 221 -3.04 3.97 3.61
C SER A 221 -2.31 5.12 2.90
N PHE A 222 -1.55 5.92 3.66
CA PHE A 222 -0.74 6.99 3.08
C PHE A 222 0.35 6.44 2.15
N ALA A 223 1.06 5.38 2.56
CA ALA A 223 2.02 4.69 1.71
C ALA A 223 1.38 4.10 0.45
N TYR A 224 0.12 3.65 0.53
CA TYR A 224 -0.65 3.22 -0.65
C TYR A 224 -0.93 4.37 -1.61
N VAL A 225 -1.32 5.55 -1.09
CA VAL A 225 -1.52 6.75 -1.93
C VAL A 225 -0.23 7.14 -2.65
N LEU A 226 0.91 7.12 -1.97
CA LEU A 226 2.20 7.42 -2.60
C LEU A 226 2.55 6.41 -3.70
N ARG A 227 2.36 5.12 -3.44
CA ARG A 227 2.53 4.07 -4.48
C ARG A 227 1.57 4.27 -5.64
N MET A 228 0.33 4.68 -5.38
CA MET A 228 -0.64 4.97 -6.41
C MET A 228 -0.16 6.12 -7.32
N ILE A 229 0.39 7.20 -6.75
CA ILE A 229 0.98 8.29 -7.51
C ILE A 229 2.13 7.78 -8.39
N ASP A 230 3.04 6.95 -7.85
CA ASP A 230 4.15 6.37 -8.60
C ASP A 230 3.68 5.49 -9.76
N VAL A 231 2.72 4.60 -9.50
CA VAL A 231 2.14 3.73 -10.53
C VAL A 231 1.41 4.52 -11.60
N CYS A 232 0.65 5.54 -11.21
CA CYS A 232 -0.03 6.43 -12.15
C CYS A 232 0.96 7.22 -13.01
N GLU A 233 2.09 7.70 -12.46
CA GLU A 233 3.15 8.32 -13.24
C GLU A 233 3.77 7.36 -14.26
N GLU A 234 3.98 6.09 -13.89
CA GLU A 234 4.49 5.07 -14.81
C GLU A 234 3.46 4.67 -15.87
N LEU A 235 2.17 4.58 -15.52
CA LEU A 235 1.08 4.33 -16.45
C LEU A 235 0.92 5.48 -17.45
N GLY A 236 0.96 6.73 -16.98
CA GLY A 236 0.87 7.91 -17.84
C GLY A 236 1.97 8.03 -18.90
N ARG A 237 3.08 7.31 -18.72
CA ARG A 237 4.18 7.21 -19.71
C ARG A 237 3.95 6.11 -20.73
N GLN A 238 2.98 5.20 -20.49
CA GLN A 238 2.68 4.13 -21.44
C GLN A 238 1.97 4.68 -22.67
N LYS A 239 2.29 4.08 -23.83
CA LYS A 239 1.61 4.41 -25.09
C LYS A 239 0.48 3.41 -25.32
N ILE A 240 -0.70 3.72 -24.84
CA ILE A 240 -1.91 2.91 -24.97
C ILE A 240 -2.94 3.74 -25.75
N PRO A 241 -3.05 3.55 -27.08
CA PRO A 241 -3.87 4.39 -27.94
C PRO A 241 -5.36 4.41 -27.52
N VAL A 242 -5.88 3.27 -27.09
CA VAL A 242 -7.28 3.10 -26.66
C VAL A 242 -7.61 3.81 -25.35
N TYR A 243 -6.61 4.23 -24.58
CA TYR A 243 -6.73 5.00 -23.33
C TYR A 243 -6.06 6.37 -23.42
N LYS A 244 -5.91 6.92 -24.62
CA LYS A 244 -5.19 8.18 -24.81
C LYS A 244 -5.78 9.33 -23.98
N LYS A 245 -7.10 9.47 -24.00
CA LYS A 245 -7.80 10.53 -23.27
C LYS A 245 -7.66 10.34 -21.76
N GLU A 246 -7.90 9.14 -21.26
CA GLU A 246 -7.79 8.80 -19.84
C GLU A 246 -6.36 8.98 -19.31
N LEU A 247 -5.35 8.69 -20.13
CA LEU A 247 -3.95 8.93 -19.79
C LEU A 247 -3.58 10.43 -19.80
N GLU A 248 -4.17 11.23 -20.67
CA GLU A 248 -4.03 12.68 -20.66
C GLU A 248 -4.67 13.29 -19.40
N ASP A 249 -5.90 12.90 -19.07
CA ASP A 249 -6.61 13.30 -17.85
C ASP A 249 -5.85 12.87 -16.58
N LEU A 250 -5.32 11.64 -16.57
CA LEU A 250 -4.46 11.14 -15.49
C LEU A 250 -3.21 12.00 -15.31
N ASN A 251 -2.52 12.33 -16.38
CA ASN A 251 -1.32 13.17 -16.34
C ASN A 251 -1.62 14.60 -15.86
N GLU A 252 -2.81 15.13 -16.15
CA GLU A 252 -3.24 16.41 -15.63
C GLU A 252 -3.51 16.37 -14.12
N ALA A 253 -4.25 15.36 -13.66
CA ALA A 253 -4.50 15.14 -12.24
C ALA A 253 -3.20 14.93 -11.42
N LEU A 254 -2.21 14.25 -11.99
CA LEU A 254 -0.92 14.03 -11.35
C LEU A 254 -0.13 15.31 -11.11
N LYS A 255 -0.37 16.39 -11.87
CA LYS A 255 0.34 17.67 -11.65
C LYS A 255 0.03 18.25 -10.27
N SER A 256 -1.22 18.16 -9.83
CA SER A 256 -1.63 18.64 -8.49
C SER A 256 -1.11 17.75 -7.35
N LEU A 257 -0.88 16.46 -7.61
CA LEU A 257 -0.41 15.49 -6.61
C LEU A 257 1.12 15.46 -6.43
N ARG A 258 1.88 16.04 -7.35
CA ARG A 258 3.37 16.10 -7.25
C ARG A 258 3.85 16.87 -6.03
N GLU A 259 3.14 17.90 -5.61
CA GLU A 259 3.48 18.66 -4.41
C GLU A 259 3.30 17.81 -3.16
N LEU A 260 2.24 17.01 -3.09
CA LEU A 260 2.01 16.05 -2.00
C LEU A 260 3.16 15.04 -1.90
N LYS A 261 3.57 14.45 -3.02
CA LYS A 261 4.69 13.50 -3.08
C LYS A 261 6.01 14.13 -2.62
N ARG A 262 6.25 15.38 -3.00
CA ARG A 262 7.47 16.12 -2.62
C ARG A 262 7.53 16.43 -1.13
N GLY A 263 6.37 16.77 -0.52
CA GLY A 263 6.25 16.98 0.93
C GLY A 263 6.37 15.70 1.75
N SER A 264 5.91 14.57 1.22
CA SER A 264 5.86 13.30 1.92
C SER A 264 7.24 12.65 2.15
N PHE A 265 8.26 13.00 1.38
CA PHE A 265 9.61 12.50 1.56
C PHE A 265 10.15 12.76 2.99
N TRP A 266 9.79 13.88 3.57
CA TRP A 266 10.20 14.25 4.95
C TRP A 266 9.41 13.53 6.05
N VAL A 267 8.29 12.91 5.71
CA VAL A 267 7.43 12.19 6.67
C VAL A 267 7.77 10.70 6.70
N MET A 268 8.31 10.17 5.60
CA MET A 268 8.61 8.73 5.41
C MET A 268 10.09 8.39 5.56
N ALA A 269 10.98 9.41 5.57
CA ALA A 269 12.42 9.26 5.85
C ALA A 269 12.69 9.24 7.36
#